data_1e4a1a6fb03e94bea59b8b104b7c8b3b
#
_entry.id   1e4a1a6fb03e94bea59b8b104b7c8b3b
#
_cell.length_a   1.000
_cell.length_b   1.000
_cell.length_c   1.000
_cell.angle_alpha   90.00
_cell.angle_beta   90.00
_cell.angle_gamma   90.00
#
_symmetry.space_group_name_H-M   'P 1'
#
loop_
_entity.id
_entity.type
_entity.pdbx_description
1 polymer ?
#
loop_
_entity_poly.entity_id
_entity_poly.type
_entity_poly.pdbx_seq_one_letter_code
_entity_poly.pdbx_strand_id
1 'polypeptide(L)'
;MNLKQIIKIVVFVAIFGVILYFLCDIFEYKNNYMAKGYESLKACEDDVVDAVFIGTSGVSRSWIAVQAYADYGMTIMSFAIDALPCWLVLDMIKETYRFQNPGLLILDMRMFTLYDPAKVPALSVTRSRRVIDTLDFFSPNRLDAVNRTLELASGFENYDMSRFDPSLYLSFIQYHGMWADDGFEPFSQIGSPAAKYLGFYVNGKNSVRAKKLDIPEWTEGTTELPQISVDSLNEVLEYCKEKGIDVLFVDTPHYLSKIESKRNNALCKILDEKGIKYVMYSGPESYLSDEEAKAGQSEELKFNRFTHFYDSSHLNYYGAVIFTKLCSAYIDENYNLPDHRGDERCPEWEGKNDKLIKKMQTLKEAREGKKDDDGGSAEADQEAKERQEALDAAKNIGE
;
A
#
# COMPACT_ATOMS: atom_id res chain seq x y z
N MET A 1 -20.47 46.65 -4.52
CA MET A 1 -19.93 46.20 -3.20
C MET A 1 -18.83 47.16 -2.84
N ASN A 2 -18.84 47.70 -1.61
CA ASN A 2 -17.76 48.61 -1.19
C ASN A 2 -16.56 47.82 -0.61
N LEU A 3 -15.40 48.45 -0.54
CA LEU A 3 -14.14 47.78 -0.07
C LEU A 3 -14.31 47.12 1.28
N LYS A 4 -15.04 47.74 2.21
CA LYS A 4 -15.33 47.20 3.55
C LYS A 4 -16.15 45.90 3.48
N GLN A 5 -17.08 45.79 2.55
CA GLN A 5 -17.86 44.55 2.36
C GLN A 5 -16.99 43.44 1.75
N ILE A 6 -16.12 43.78 0.80
CA ILE A 6 -15.17 42.82 0.23
C ILE A 6 -14.24 42.26 1.31
N ILE A 7 -13.66 43.14 2.12
CA ILE A 7 -12.78 42.75 3.22
C ILE A 7 -13.51 41.81 4.21
N LYS A 8 -14.75 42.12 4.61
CA LYS A 8 -15.50 41.24 5.50
C LYS A 8 -15.77 39.87 4.89
N ILE A 9 -16.07 39.78 3.61
CA ILE A 9 -16.29 38.50 2.90
C ILE A 9 -14.98 37.70 2.89
N VAL A 10 -13.87 38.34 2.51
CA VAL A 10 -12.56 37.67 2.47
C VAL A 10 -12.17 37.15 3.85
N VAL A 11 -12.34 37.95 4.92
CA VAL A 11 -12.06 37.53 6.29
C VAL A 11 -12.98 36.38 6.71
N PHE A 12 -14.28 36.45 6.40
CA PHE A 12 -15.21 35.38 6.70
C PHE A 12 -14.82 34.06 5.99
N VAL A 13 -14.52 34.12 4.69
CA VAL A 13 -14.11 32.94 3.90
C VAL A 13 -12.80 32.37 4.44
N ALA A 14 -11.85 33.21 4.82
CA ALA A 14 -10.59 32.77 5.40
C ALA A 14 -10.81 32.04 6.76
N ILE A 15 -11.60 32.63 7.67
CA ILE A 15 -11.92 32.01 8.96
C ILE A 15 -12.69 30.70 8.76
N PHE A 16 -13.68 30.69 7.87
CA PHE A 16 -14.44 29.50 7.54
C PHE A 16 -13.55 28.40 6.98
N GLY A 17 -12.63 28.74 6.05
CA GLY A 17 -11.66 27.80 5.50
C GLY A 17 -10.73 27.20 6.55
N VAL A 18 -10.26 28.01 7.50
CA VAL A 18 -9.45 27.53 8.63
C VAL A 18 -10.24 26.57 9.53
N ILE A 19 -11.48 26.91 9.88
CA ILE A 19 -12.36 26.03 10.67
C ILE A 19 -12.59 24.72 9.93
N LEU A 20 -12.90 24.78 8.63
CA LEU A 20 -13.14 23.61 7.80
C LEU A 20 -11.90 22.71 7.69
N TYR A 21 -10.73 23.31 7.56
CA TYR A 21 -9.45 22.59 7.57
C TYR A 21 -9.28 21.81 8.88
N PHE A 22 -9.43 22.45 10.03
CA PHE A 22 -9.31 21.77 11.31
C PHE A 22 -10.38 20.69 11.53
N LEU A 23 -11.59 20.90 11.04
CA LEU A 23 -12.63 19.87 11.09
C LEU A 23 -12.24 18.65 10.25
N CYS A 24 -11.76 18.87 9.04
CA CYS A 24 -11.28 17.77 8.19
C CYS A 24 -10.07 17.07 8.81
N ASP A 25 -9.15 17.81 9.42
CA ASP A 25 -7.95 17.26 10.07
C ASP A 25 -8.30 16.43 11.32
N ILE A 26 -9.23 16.91 12.16
CA ILE A 26 -9.66 16.22 13.38
C ILE A 26 -10.46 14.95 13.07
N PHE A 27 -11.36 15.02 12.10
CA PHE A 27 -12.25 13.93 11.71
C PHE A 27 -11.72 13.09 10.53
N GLU A 28 -10.42 13.06 10.31
CA GLU A 28 -9.78 12.18 9.36
C GLU A 28 -9.29 10.90 10.05
N TYR A 29 -9.43 9.75 9.39
CA TYR A 29 -8.99 8.47 9.97
C TYR A 29 -7.46 8.31 9.88
N LYS A 30 -6.72 9.03 10.75
CA LYS A 30 -5.25 9.13 10.75
C LYS A 30 -4.53 8.01 11.49
N ASN A 31 -5.20 7.28 12.37
CA ASN A 31 -4.54 6.25 13.17
C ASN A 31 -4.35 4.93 12.43
N ASN A 32 -4.30 4.97 11.11
CA ASN A 32 -4.01 3.81 10.29
C ASN A 32 -2.55 3.82 9.84
N TYR A 33 -2.04 2.65 9.44
CA TYR A 33 -0.65 2.51 9.02
C TYR A 33 -0.35 3.20 7.67
N MET A 34 -1.36 3.42 6.83
CA MET A 34 -1.23 4.10 5.53
C MET A 34 -0.87 5.58 5.75
N ALA A 35 -1.65 6.28 6.58
CA ALA A 35 -1.34 7.66 6.97
C ALA A 35 0.03 7.77 7.65
N LYS A 36 0.38 6.81 8.54
CA LYS A 36 1.71 6.78 9.17
C LYS A 36 2.85 6.55 8.18
N GLY A 37 2.63 5.77 7.14
CA GLY A 37 3.58 5.59 6.03
C GLY A 37 3.81 6.90 5.27
N TYR A 38 2.74 7.62 4.97
CA TYR A 38 2.80 8.93 4.33
C TYR A 38 3.51 9.97 5.21
N GLU A 39 3.20 10.03 6.52
CA GLU A 39 3.90 10.91 7.45
C GLU A 39 5.39 10.56 7.59
N SER A 40 5.78 9.29 7.43
CA SER A 40 7.19 8.90 7.42
C SER A 40 7.92 9.47 6.21
N LEU A 41 7.27 9.49 5.05
CA LEU A 41 7.85 10.08 3.83
C LEU A 41 8.06 11.59 3.99
N LYS A 42 7.13 12.28 4.66
CA LYS A 42 7.23 13.72 4.96
C LYS A 42 8.25 14.04 6.04
N ALA A 43 8.50 13.11 6.96
CA ALA A 43 9.38 13.32 8.11
C ALA A 43 10.86 13.07 7.79
N CYS A 44 11.18 12.39 6.70
CA CYS A 44 12.57 12.24 6.25
C CYS A 44 13.12 13.60 5.78
N GLU A 45 14.42 13.81 5.98
CA GLU A 45 15.09 14.95 5.36
C GLU A 45 14.96 14.92 3.83
N ASP A 46 15.08 16.08 3.20
CA ASP A 46 14.94 16.21 1.76
C ASP A 46 16.04 15.39 1.03
N ASP A 47 15.63 14.69 -0.02
CA ASP A 47 16.52 13.94 -0.92
C ASP A 47 17.36 12.84 -0.24
N VAL A 48 16.85 12.23 0.84
CA VAL A 48 17.50 11.05 1.46
C VAL A 48 16.85 9.72 1.08
N VAL A 49 15.68 9.75 0.45
CA VAL A 49 14.97 8.55 0.00
C VAL A 49 15.33 8.24 -1.45
N ASP A 50 16.14 7.19 -1.67
CA ASP A 50 16.61 6.81 -3.01
C ASP A 50 15.52 6.15 -3.85
N ALA A 51 14.63 5.39 -3.18
CA ALA A 51 13.53 4.73 -3.85
C ALA A 51 12.27 4.69 -2.97
N VAL A 52 11.10 4.65 -3.62
CA VAL A 52 9.82 4.44 -2.94
C VAL A 52 9.12 3.22 -3.54
N PHE A 53 8.73 2.30 -2.67
CA PHE A 53 7.95 1.13 -3.04
C PHE A 53 6.47 1.46 -2.86
N ILE A 54 5.79 1.77 -3.96
CA ILE A 54 4.35 2.07 -4.00
C ILE A 54 3.57 0.80 -4.30
N GLY A 55 2.56 0.52 -3.49
CA GLY A 55 1.75 -0.67 -3.74
C GLY A 55 0.59 -0.89 -2.79
N THR A 56 0.10 -2.11 -2.83
CA THR A 56 -1.02 -2.57 -2.00
C THR A 56 -0.56 -2.93 -0.59
N SER A 57 -1.48 -3.45 0.22
CA SER A 57 -1.15 -4.02 1.53
C SER A 57 -0.08 -5.11 1.48
N GLY A 58 0.10 -5.76 0.33
CA GLY A 58 1.19 -6.70 0.10
C GLY A 58 2.56 -6.07 0.38
N VAL A 59 2.78 -4.84 -0.12
CA VAL A 59 4.04 -4.10 0.07
C VAL A 59 4.27 -3.76 1.53
N SER A 60 3.30 -3.16 2.22
CA SER A 60 3.47 -2.76 3.63
C SER A 60 3.73 -3.94 4.57
N ARG A 61 3.39 -5.15 4.16
CA ARG A 61 3.56 -6.38 4.95
C ARG A 61 4.70 -7.28 4.45
N SER A 62 5.33 -6.94 3.34
CA SER A 62 6.44 -7.72 2.76
C SER A 62 7.76 -6.97 2.81
N TRP A 63 7.76 -5.65 2.54
CA TRP A 63 8.98 -4.85 2.49
C TRP A 63 9.36 -4.30 3.85
N ILE A 64 10.48 -4.75 4.40
CA ILE A 64 11.05 -4.27 5.66
C ILE A 64 12.14 -3.24 5.35
N ALA A 65 11.75 -1.98 5.19
CA ALA A 65 12.66 -0.88 4.84
C ALA A 65 13.89 -0.79 5.77
N VAL A 66 13.67 -0.95 7.08
CA VAL A 66 14.74 -0.90 8.09
C VAL A 66 15.71 -2.08 8.03
N GLN A 67 15.31 -3.23 7.46
CA GLN A 67 16.21 -4.36 7.18
C GLN A 67 17.04 -4.09 5.92
N ALA A 68 16.41 -3.61 4.83
CA ALA A 68 17.13 -3.25 3.61
C ALA A 68 18.22 -2.21 3.87
N TYR A 69 17.93 -1.23 4.73
CA TYR A 69 18.92 -0.27 5.20
C TYR A 69 20.05 -0.94 6.02
N ALA A 70 19.71 -1.81 6.98
CA ALA A 70 20.71 -2.49 7.79
C ALA A 70 21.63 -3.40 6.96
N ASP A 71 21.07 -4.11 5.97
CA ASP A 71 21.80 -5.07 5.16
C ASP A 71 22.61 -4.40 4.02
N TYR A 72 22.07 -3.36 3.37
CA TYR A 72 22.62 -2.75 2.15
C TYR A 72 22.83 -1.23 2.23
N GLY A 73 22.33 -0.56 3.26
CA GLY A 73 22.37 0.91 3.36
C GLY A 73 21.30 1.61 2.52
N MET A 74 20.39 0.86 1.89
CA MET A 74 19.36 1.41 0.98
C MET A 74 18.27 2.17 1.73
N THR A 75 17.98 3.38 1.32
CA THR A 75 16.88 4.20 1.84
C THR A 75 15.63 4.05 0.98
N ILE A 76 15.03 2.86 1.02
CA ILE A 76 13.83 2.50 0.26
C ILE A 76 12.62 2.44 1.19
N MET A 77 11.74 3.43 1.10
CA MET A 77 10.51 3.47 1.89
C MET A 77 9.35 2.77 1.19
N SER A 78 8.38 2.24 1.97
CA SER A 78 7.09 1.84 1.42
C SER A 78 6.04 2.92 1.60
N PHE A 79 5.35 3.26 0.51
CA PHE A 79 4.15 4.07 0.51
C PHE A 79 3.00 3.21 -0.03
N ALA A 80 2.35 2.46 0.86
CA ALA A 80 1.39 1.43 0.52
C ALA A 80 -0.01 1.75 1.06
N ILE A 81 -1.01 1.53 0.22
CA ILE A 81 -2.43 1.70 0.53
C ILE A 81 -3.15 0.35 0.34
N ASP A 82 -4.00 -0.05 1.29
CA ASP A 82 -4.76 -1.29 1.17
C ASP A 82 -5.60 -1.32 -0.11
N ALA A 83 -5.32 -2.33 -0.95
CA ALA A 83 -5.95 -2.51 -2.24
C ALA A 83 -5.89 -1.23 -3.12
N LEU A 84 -4.72 -0.60 -3.15
CA LEU A 84 -4.44 0.61 -3.95
C LEU A 84 -4.95 0.46 -5.38
N PRO A 85 -5.86 1.31 -5.83
CA PRO A 85 -6.37 1.27 -7.19
C PRO A 85 -5.38 1.84 -8.20
N CYS A 86 -5.20 1.17 -9.34
CA CYS A 86 -4.22 1.56 -10.36
C CYS A 86 -4.41 2.99 -10.89
N TRP A 87 -5.65 3.49 -10.99
CA TRP A 87 -5.96 4.84 -11.48
C TRP A 87 -5.53 5.99 -10.56
N LEU A 88 -5.11 5.69 -9.32
CA LEU A 88 -4.59 6.69 -8.37
C LEU A 88 -3.08 6.55 -8.11
N VAL A 89 -2.40 5.64 -8.79
CA VAL A 89 -0.95 5.42 -8.61
C VAL A 89 -0.16 6.66 -9.01
N LEU A 90 -0.54 7.32 -10.12
CA LEU A 90 0.14 8.53 -10.57
C LEU A 90 0.00 9.67 -9.56
N ASP A 91 -1.16 9.81 -8.90
CA ASP A 91 -1.37 10.85 -7.89
C ASP A 91 -0.49 10.60 -6.66
N MET A 92 -0.30 9.33 -6.27
CA MET A 92 0.66 8.96 -5.21
C MET A 92 2.12 9.19 -5.61
N ILE A 93 2.49 8.90 -6.86
CA ILE A 93 3.82 9.19 -7.38
C ILE A 93 4.08 10.70 -7.30
N LYS A 94 3.18 11.51 -7.86
CA LYS A 94 3.30 12.98 -7.80
C LYS A 94 3.36 13.50 -6.37
N GLU A 95 2.62 12.89 -5.47
CA GLU A 95 2.66 13.26 -4.04
C GLU A 95 4.01 12.93 -3.41
N THR A 96 4.61 11.79 -3.75
CA THR A 96 5.97 11.43 -3.32
C THR A 96 6.97 12.53 -3.70
N TYR A 97 6.91 13.01 -4.94
CA TYR A 97 7.81 14.05 -5.46
C TYR A 97 7.55 15.46 -4.90
N ARG A 98 6.57 15.65 -4.03
CA ARG A 98 6.42 16.87 -3.23
C ARG A 98 7.39 16.94 -2.06
N PHE A 99 7.90 15.81 -1.59
CA PHE A 99 8.69 15.70 -0.37
C PHE A 99 10.05 15.04 -0.59
N GLN A 100 10.16 14.15 -1.58
CA GLN A 100 11.37 13.40 -1.87
C GLN A 100 11.58 13.33 -3.39
N ASN A 101 12.81 13.10 -3.84
CA ASN A 101 13.14 12.95 -5.26
C ASN A 101 13.77 11.57 -5.54
N PRO A 102 13.07 10.46 -5.31
CA PRO A 102 13.62 9.14 -5.52
C PRO A 102 14.00 8.92 -6.98
N GLY A 103 15.21 8.38 -7.21
CA GLY A 103 15.66 8.01 -8.56
C GLY A 103 15.01 6.73 -9.07
N LEU A 104 14.47 5.90 -8.16
CA LEU A 104 13.82 4.63 -8.48
C LEU A 104 12.40 4.57 -7.88
N LEU A 105 11.42 4.22 -8.70
CA LEU A 105 10.09 3.81 -8.25
C LEU A 105 9.94 2.30 -8.36
N ILE A 106 9.57 1.67 -7.25
CA ILE A 106 9.24 0.25 -7.20
C ILE A 106 7.72 0.15 -7.14
N LEU A 107 7.10 -0.53 -8.08
CA LEU A 107 5.65 -0.59 -8.25
C LEU A 107 5.14 -2.01 -8.09
N ASP A 108 4.18 -2.21 -7.17
CA ASP A 108 3.51 -3.49 -6.98
C ASP A 108 2.63 -3.84 -8.19
N MET A 109 2.93 -4.96 -8.86
CA MET A 109 2.18 -5.44 -10.04
C MET A 109 0.70 -5.65 -9.73
N ARG A 110 0.38 -5.99 -8.49
CA ARG A 110 -0.96 -6.31 -8.04
C ARG A 110 -1.94 -5.14 -8.19
N MET A 111 -1.46 -3.89 -8.15
CA MET A 111 -2.30 -2.71 -8.41
C MET A 111 -3.01 -2.78 -9.76
N PHE A 112 -2.38 -3.37 -10.77
CA PHE A 112 -2.88 -3.42 -12.15
C PHE A 112 -3.62 -4.72 -12.48
N THR A 113 -3.48 -5.77 -11.67
CA THR A 113 -3.96 -7.11 -11.97
C THR A 113 -5.08 -7.61 -11.06
N LEU A 114 -5.24 -7.00 -9.86
CA LEU A 114 -6.08 -7.52 -8.78
C LEU A 114 -7.56 -7.65 -9.16
N TYR A 115 -8.15 -6.64 -9.80
CA TYR A 115 -9.59 -6.65 -10.09
C TYR A 115 -9.96 -5.70 -11.24
N ASP A 116 -11.20 -5.84 -11.71
CA ASP A 116 -11.81 -4.95 -12.69
C ASP A 116 -12.74 -3.97 -11.95
N PRO A 117 -12.45 -2.66 -11.93
CA PRO A 117 -13.24 -1.70 -11.17
C PRO A 117 -14.69 -1.57 -11.66
N ALA A 118 -14.94 -1.79 -12.93
CA ALA A 118 -16.30 -1.73 -13.48
C ALA A 118 -17.22 -2.84 -12.93
N LYS A 119 -16.64 -3.95 -12.49
CA LYS A 119 -17.39 -5.07 -11.88
C LYS A 119 -17.70 -4.86 -10.39
N VAL A 120 -17.03 -3.92 -9.74
CA VAL A 120 -17.17 -3.66 -8.29
C VAL A 120 -17.18 -2.14 -7.99
N PRO A 121 -18.16 -1.37 -8.55
CA PRO A 121 -18.15 0.09 -8.51
C PRO A 121 -18.07 0.69 -7.11
N ALA A 122 -18.93 0.25 -6.19
CA ALA A 122 -18.96 0.77 -4.81
C ALA A 122 -17.64 0.50 -4.07
N LEU A 123 -17.07 -0.70 -4.25
CA LEU A 123 -15.78 -1.07 -3.68
C LEU A 123 -14.64 -0.23 -4.28
N SER A 124 -14.71 0.09 -5.57
CA SER A 124 -13.72 0.92 -6.26
C SER A 124 -13.69 2.33 -5.68
N VAL A 125 -14.83 2.95 -5.44
CA VAL A 125 -14.94 4.27 -4.79
C VAL A 125 -14.43 4.21 -3.33
N THR A 126 -14.80 3.16 -2.58
CA THR A 126 -14.31 2.97 -1.20
C THR A 126 -12.78 2.83 -1.13
N ARG A 127 -12.18 2.14 -2.09
CA ARG A 127 -10.72 2.00 -2.18
C ARG A 127 -10.04 3.30 -2.58
N SER A 128 -10.65 4.06 -3.50
CA SER A 128 -10.16 5.40 -3.84
C SER A 128 -10.16 6.33 -2.63
N ARG A 129 -11.18 6.26 -1.78
CA ARG A 129 -11.25 7.04 -0.54
C ARG A 129 -10.04 6.81 0.36
N ARG A 130 -9.50 5.59 0.46
CA ARG A 130 -8.30 5.30 1.26
C ARG A 130 -7.08 6.11 0.80
N VAL A 131 -6.93 6.31 -0.51
CA VAL A 131 -5.88 7.18 -1.06
C VAL A 131 -6.18 8.64 -0.72
N ILE A 132 -7.40 9.10 -1.04
CA ILE A 132 -7.84 10.48 -0.86
C ILE A 132 -7.67 10.93 0.59
N ASP A 133 -8.08 10.09 1.55
CA ASP A 133 -8.01 10.40 2.98
C ASP A 133 -6.58 10.25 3.56
N THR A 134 -5.65 9.64 2.82
CA THR A 134 -4.23 9.56 3.22
C THR A 134 -3.46 10.82 2.84
N LEU A 135 -3.83 11.48 1.74
CA LEU A 135 -3.12 12.66 1.23
C LEU A 135 -3.53 13.93 1.98
N ASP A 136 -2.57 14.86 2.14
CA ASP A 136 -2.83 16.15 2.79
C ASP A 136 -4.04 16.87 2.19
N PHE A 137 -4.86 17.48 3.05
CA PHE A 137 -6.11 18.16 2.64
C PHE A 137 -5.92 19.18 1.51
N PHE A 138 -4.83 19.94 1.55
CA PHE A 138 -4.49 20.93 0.51
C PHE A 138 -3.56 20.41 -0.59
N SER A 139 -3.32 19.10 -0.64
CA SER A 139 -2.56 18.56 -1.75
C SER A 139 -3.31 18.70 -3.07
N PRO A 140 -2.69 19.23 -4.13
CA PRO A 140 -3.28 19.23 -5.47
C PRO A 140 -3.54 17.81 -5.94
N ASN A 141 -2.67 16.85 -5.60
CA ASN A 141 -2.83 15.45 -5.99
C ASN A 141 -4.02 14.78 -5.29
N ARG A 142 -4.39 15.23 -4.07
CA ARG A 142 -5.63 14.81 -3.42
C ARG A 142 -6.86 15.26 -4.21
N LEU A 143 -6.87 16.50 -4.68
CA LEU A 143 -7.98 17.02 -5.50
C LEU A 143 -8.06 16.26 -6.83
N ASP A 144 -6.92 15.99 -7.47
CA ASP A 144 -6.85 15.20 -8.70
C ASP A 144 -7.38 13.77 -8.46
N ALA A 145 -7.01 13.13 -7.34
CA ALA A 145 -7.52 11.82 -6.95
C ALA A 145 -9.05 11.81 -6.76
N VAL A 146 -9.62 12.85 -6.14
CA VAL A 146 -11.09 13.01 -6.02
C VAL A 146 -11.74 13.11 -7.39
N ASN A 147 -11.24 14.01 -8.25
CA ASN A 147 -11.81 14.25 -9.57
C ASN A 147 -11.74 13.00 -10.45
N ARG A 148 -10.58 12.31 -10.45
CA ARG A 148 -10.37 11.05 -11.18
C ARG A 148 -11.30 9.94 -10.69
N THR A 149 -11.54 9.86 -9.37
CA THR A 149 -12.48 8.91 -8.79
C THR A 149 -13.93 9.19 -9.22
N LEU A 150 -14.34 10.44 -9.22
CA LEU A 150 -15.70 10.85 -9.64
C LEU A 150 -15.90 10.63 -11.14
N GLU A 151 -14.91 10.95 -11.96
CA GLU A 151 -14.92 10.69 -13.40
C GLU A 151 -15.09 9.20 -13.69
N LEU A 152 -14.26 8.35 -13.07
CA LEU A 152 -14.36 6.91 -13.20
C LEU A 152 -15.73 6.40 -12.76
N ALA A 153 -16.21 6.83 -11.59
CA ALA A 153 -17.49 6.40 -11.04
C ALA A 153 -18.67 6.80 -11.94
N SER A 154 -18.58 7.94 -12.65
CA SER A 154 -19.62 8.39 -13.60
C SER A 154 -19.79 7.45 -14.81
N GLY A 155 -18.76 6.66 -15.14
CA GLY A 155 -18.78 5.67 -16.20
C GLY A 155 -19.29 4.28 -15.77
N PHE A 156 -19.55 4.06 -14.49
CA PHE A 156 -20.01 2.75 -14.02
C PHE A 156 -21.52 2.57 -14.25
N GLU A 157 -21.89 1.51 -14.94
CA GLU A 157 -23.27 1.04 -15.00
C GLU A 157 -23.78 0.75 -13.58
N ASN A 158 -25.00 1.18 -13.29
CA ASN A 158 -25.67 0.95 -11.99
C ASN A 158 -25.01 1.61 -10.76
N TYR A 159 -24.10 2.56 -10.94
CA TYR A 159 -23.61 3.40 -9.85
C TYR A 159 -24.39 4.73 -9.82
N ASP A 160 -25.09 4.98 -8.71
CA ASP A 160 -25.93 6.17 -8.56
C ASP A 160 -25.08 7.41 -8.26
N MET A 161 -24.68 8.14 -9.31
CA MET A 161 -23.97 9.42 -9.23
C MET A 161 -24.88 10.60 -8.84
N SER A 162 -26.22 10.41 -8.75
CA SER A 162 -27.13 11.48 -8.30
C SER A 162 -26.88 11.86 -6.84
N ARG A 163 -26.27 10.98 -6.08
CA ARG A 163 -25.74 11.25 -4.75
C ARG A 163 -24.31 11.76 -4.89
N PHE A 164 -24.18 13.05 -5.25
CA PHE A 164 -22.90 13.73 -5.09
C PHE A 164 -22.40 13.48 -3.67
N ASP A 165 -21.25 12.81 -3.54
CA ASP A 165 -20.67 12.52 -2.23
C ASP A 165 -19.65 13.62 -1.86
N PRO A 166 -20.08 14.72 -1.20
CA PRO A 166 -19.19 15.78 -0.80
C PRO A 166 -18.15 15.32 0.22
N SER A 167 -18.31 14.13 0.80
CA SER A 167 -17.37 13.57 1.77
C SER A 167 -16.05 13.18 1.12
N LEU A 168 -15.98 12.99 -0.20
CA LEU A 168 -14.70 12.81 -0.91
C LEU A 168 -13.85 14.07 -0.87
N TYR A 169 -14.48 15.26 -0.91
CA TYR A 169 -13.79 16.54 -0.76
C TYR A 169 -13.53 16.90 0.70
N LEU A 170 -14.49 16.59 1.58
CA LEU A 170 -14.52 17.01 2.98
C LEU A 170 -14.65 15.78 3.90
N SER A 171 -13.52 15.23 4.33
CA SER A 171 -13.44 14.01 5.14
C SER A 171 -14.31 14.07 6.41
N PHE A 172 -14.47 15.25 7.04
CA PHE A 172 -15.31 15.40 8.23
C PHE A 172 -16.78 14.99 7.99
N ILE A 173 -17.31 15.11 6.78
CA ILE A 173 -18.68 14.68 6.46
C ILE A 173 -18.82 13.15 6.62
N GLN A 174 -17.77 12.41 6.28
CA GLN A 174 -17.72 10.96 6.45
C GLN A 174 -17.51 10.56 7.92
N TYR A 175 -16.61 11.25 8.60
CA TYR A 175 -16.08 10.80 9.88
C TYR A 175 -16.58 11.59 11.10
N HIS A 176 -17.49 12.57 10.92
CA HIS A 176 -18.01 13.40 12.00
C HIS A 176 -18.68 12.61 13.14
N GLY A 177 -19.15 11.38 12.85
CA GLY A 177 -19.76 10.50 13.86
C GLY A 177 -18.76 9.78 14.77
N MET A 178 -17.46 9.73 14.42
CA MET A 178 -16.43 9.01 15.18
C MET A 178 -16.33 9.43 16.65
N TRP A 179 -16.60 10.70 16.93
CA TRP A 179 -16.60 11.21 18.31
C TRP A 179 -17.69 10.59 19.22
N ALA A 180 -18.77 10.10 18.62
CA ALA A 180 -19.83 9.41 19.35
C ALA A 180 -19.43 7.96 19.72
N ASP A 181 -18.61 7.35 18.88
CA ASP A 181 -18.15 5.96 19.06
C ASP A 181 -16.84 5.89 19.86
N ASP A 182 -15.88 6.77 19.54
CA ASP A 182 -14.52 6.78 20.08
C ASP A 182 -14.29 7.91 21.12
N GLY A 183 -15.33 8.65 21.50
CA GLY A 183 -15.25 9.75 22.46
C GLY A 183 -14.40 10.92 21.98
N PHE A 184 -13.51 11.43 22.84
CA PHE A 184 -12.61 12.55 22.50
C PHE A 184 -11.26 12.10 21.97
N GLU A 185 -11.04 10.80 21.72
CA GLU A 185 -9.77 10.29 21.16
C GLU A 185 -9.40 10.91 19.81
N PRO A 186 -10.33 11.18 18.87
CA PRO A 186 -10.01 11.87 17.62
C PRO A 186 -9.30 13.21 17.82
N PHE A 187 -9.64 13.94 18.89
CA PHE A 187 -8.99 15.23 19.19
C PHE A 187 -7.55 15.10 19.70
N SER A 188 -7.15 13.92 20.19
CA SER A 188 -5.77 13.65 20.61
C SER A 188 -4.87 13.25 19.45
N GLN A 189 -5.43 13.02 18.27
CA GLN A 189 -4.75 12.52 17.07
C GLN A 189 -4.43 13.63 16.05
N ILE A 190 -4.45 14.88 16.45
CA ILE A 190 -4.00 16.00 15.61
C ILE A 190 -2.54 15.75 15.21
N GLY A 191 -2.32 15.47 13.91
CA GLY A 191 -1.06 15.01 13.37
C GLY A 191 -0.84 13.50 13.55
N SER A 192 -0.72 12.77 12.45
CA SER A 192 -0.35 11.36 12.49
C SER A 192 1.13 11.22 12.82
N PRO A 193 1.52 10.37 13.80
CA PRO A 193 2.93 10.09 13.98
C PRO A 193 3.47 9.29 12.80
N ALA A 194 4.72 9.55 12.40
CA ALA A 194 5.42 8.75 11.40
C ALA A 194 5.46 7.26 11.79
N ALA A 195 5.49 6.38 10.80
CA ALA A 195 5.58 4.94 11.03
C ALA A 195 6.94 4.56 11.65
N LYS A 196 6.92 3.75 12.69
CA LYS A 196 8.13 3.34 13.42
C LYS A 196 9.15 2.61 12.55
N TYR A 197 8.70 1.97 11.48
CA TYR A 197 9.50 1.11 10.62
C TYR A 197 9.37 1.50 9.14
N LEU A 198 9.24 2.80 8.87
CA LEU A 198 9.34 3.42 7.55
C LEU A 198 8.38 2.77 6.51
N GLY A 199 7.13 2.57 6.93
CA GLY A 199 6.08 1.99 6.08
C GLY A 199 5.86 0.50 6.25
N PHE A 200 6.76 -0.26 6.91
CA PHE A 200 6.48 -1.65 7.26
C PHE A 200 5.43 -1.73 8.39
N TYR A 201 4.34 -2.44 8.11
CA TYR A 201 3.21 -2.56 9.02
C TYR A 201 3.32 -3.77 9.95
N VAL A 202 3.39 -3.48 11.25
CA VAL A 202 3.35 -4.51 12.30
C VAL A 202 1.91 -4.69 12.76
N ASN A 203 1.27 -5.77 12.28
CA ASN A 203 -0.10 -6.15 12.62
C ASN A 203 -0.16 -7.00 13.91
N GLY A 204 0.28 -6.44 15.02
CA GLY A 204 0.24 -7.12 16.32
C GLY A 204 0.73 -8.57 16.25
N LYS A 205 -0.01 -9.50 16.85
CA LYS A 205 0.30 -10.94 16.86
C LYS A 205 0.17 -11.62 15.48
N ASN A 206 -0.56 -11.03 14.53
CA ASN A 206 -0.66 -11.57 13.17
C ASN A 206 0.68 -11.51 12.46
N SER A 207 1.54 -10.52 12.77
CA SER A 207 2.88 -10.43 12.18
C SER A 207 3.75 -11.66 12.44
N VAL A 208 3.49 -12.42 13.49
CA VAL A 208 4.22 -13.66 13.84
C VAL A 208 3.32 -14.90 13.75
N ARG A 209 2.09 -14.75 13.24
CA ARG A 209 1.19 -15.88 13.01
C ARG A 209 1.61 -16.61 11.74
N ALA A 210 1.56 -17.95 11.80
CA ALA A 210 1.68 -18.78 10.61
C ALA A 210 0.31 -19.35 10.24
N LYS A 211 -0.08 -19.18 8.97
CA LYS A 211 -1.23 -19.84 8.36
C LYS A 211 -0.78 -20.44 7.04
N LYS A 212 -1.16 -21.67 6.78
CA LYS A 212 -0.85 -22.33 5.52
C LYS A 212 -1.46 -21.54 4.37
N LEU A 213 -0.63 -21.20 3.37
CA LEU A 213 -1.08 -20.69 2.10
C LEU A 213 -1.53 -21.87 1.21
N ASP A 214 -2.67 -21.75 0.59
CA ASP A 214 -3.08 -22.70 -0.45
C ASP A 214 -2.13 -22.64 -1.65
N ILE A 215 -2.11 -23.67 -2.47
CA ILE A 215 -1.26 -23.71 -3.66
C ILE A 215 -1.80 -22.66 -4.64
N PRO A 216 -0.98 -21.67 -5.03
CA PRO A 216 -1.38 -20.71 -6.04
C PRO A 216 -1.73 -21.39 -7.38
N GLU A 217 -2.68 -20.85 -8.10
CA GLU A 217 -3.15 -21.38 -9.37
C GLU A 217 -2.35 -20.81 -10.54
N TRP A 218 -1.04 -21.09 -10.58
CA TRP A 218 -0.23 -20.69 -11.73
C TRP A 218 -0.77 -21.32 -12.99
N THR A 219 -0.92 -20.52 -14.01
CA THR A 219 -1.45 -21.01 -15.28
C THR A 219 -0.76 -20.30 -16.45
N GLU A 220 -0.55 -21.05 -17.50
CA GLU A 220 -0.07 -20.51 -18.77
C GLU A 220 -1.14 -19.67 -19.47
N GLY A 221 -0.70 -18.83 -20.41
CA GLY A 221 -1.54 -17.96 -21.20
C GLY A 221 -1.83 -16.63 -20.51
N THR A 222 -2.53 -15.77 -21.20
CA THR A 222 -2.88 -14.42 -20.78
C THR A 222 -4.39 -14.24 -20.79
N THR A 223 -4.86 -13.24 -20.05
CA THR A 223 -6.20 -12.67 -20.20
C THR A 223 -6.06 -11.16 -20.27
N GLU A 224 -7.01 -10.49 -20.90
CA GLU A 224 -6.97 -9.04 -21.01
C GLU A 224 -6.97 -8.37 -19.65
N LEU A 225 -6.13 -7.36 -19.51
CA LEU A 225 -6.21 -6.45 -18.38
C LEU A 225 -7.43 -5.51 -18.57
N PRO A 226 -8.08 -5.09 -17.50
CA PRO A 226 -9.06 -4.00 -17.59
C PRO A 226 -8.44 -2.78 -18.31
N GLN A 227 -9.18 -2.13 -19.19
CA GLN A 227 -8.66 -1.00 -19.96
C GLN A 227 -8.09 0.10 -19.04
N ILE A 228 -8.77 0.38 -17.93
CA ILE A 228 -8.29 1.34 -16.92
C ILE A 228 -6.91 0.97 -16.35
N SER A 229 -6.60 -0.32 -16.22
CA SER A 229 -5.28 -0.77 -15.77
C SER A 229 -4.20 -0.49 -16.80
N VAL A 230 -4.53 -0.70 -18.10
CA VAL A 230 -3.62 -0.39 -19.22
C VAL A 230 -3.39 1.10 -19.35
N ASP A 231 -4.46 1.90 -19.26
CA ASP A 231 -4.38 3.36 -19.36
C ASP A 231 -3.56 3.94 -18.21
N SER A 232 -3.83 3.51 -16.98
CA SER A 232 -3.09 3.94 -15.78
C SER A 232 -1.61 3.52 -15.83
N LEU A 233 -1.32 2.31 -16.33
CA LEU A 233 0.05 1.84 -16.53
C LEU A 233 0.79 2.76 -17.53
N ASN A 234 0.18 3.06 -18.68
CA ASN A 234 0.78 3.91 -19.69
C ASN A 234 1.02 5.33 -19.15
N GLU A 235 0.05 5.92 -18.44
CA GLU A 235 0.16 7.24 -17.83
C GLU A 235 1.33 7.31 -16.82
N VAL A 236 1.47 6.29 -15.99
CA VAL A 236 2.59 6.19 -15.02
C VAL A 236 3.93 6.07 -15.73
N LEU A 237 4.03 5.18 -16.72
CA LEU A 237 5.28 4.97 -17.44
C LEU A 237 5.71 6.19 -18.28
N GLU A 238 4.75 6.90 -18.89
CA GLU A 238 5.01 8.13 -19.62
C GLU A 238 5.54 9.22 -18.68
N TYR A 239 4.87 9.43 -17.53
CA TYR A 239 5.34 10.37 -16.52
C TYR A 239 6.76 10.05 -16.02
N CYS A 240 7.05 8.79 -15.70
CA CYS A 240 8.38 8.38 -15.24
C CYS A 240 9.43 8.60 -16.33
N LYS A 241 9.12 8.27 -17.58
CA LYS A 241 10.00 8.52 -18.72
C LYS A 241 10.30 10.01 -18.92
N GLU A 242 9.28 10.86 -18.86
CA GLU A 242 9.46 12.32 -18.99
C GLU A 242 10.32 12.90 -17.87
N LYS A 243 10.24 12.33 -16.68
CA LYS A 243 11.01 12.78 -15.50
C LYS A 243 12.37 12.11 -15.37
N GLY A 244 12.68 11.12 -16.20
CA GLY A 244 13.93 10.36 -16.09
C GLY A 244 14.00 9.49 -14.83
N ILE A 245 12.86 8.95 -14.38
CA ILE A 245 12.74 8.12 -13.20
C ILE A 245 12.83 6.65 -13.62
N ASP A 246 13.69 5.88 -12.98
CA ASP A 246 13.75 4.43 -13.17
C ASP A 246 12.55 3.74 -12.52
N VAL A 247 12.06 2.68 -13.18
CA VAL A 247 10.90 1.92 -12.69
C VAL A 247 11.22 0.44 -12.62
N LEU A 248 10.89 -0.17 -11.48
CA LEU A 248 10.92 -1.61 -11.26
C LEU A 248 9.53 -2.09 -10.86
N PHE A 249 8.99 -3.09 -11.57
CA PHE A 249 7.76 -3.76 -11.14
C PHE A 249 8.09 -4.98 -10.28
N VAL A 250 7.36 -5.14 -9.19
CA VAL A 250 7.56 -6.27 -8.27
C VAL A 250 6.21 -6.91 -7.96
N ASP A 251 6.14 -8.21 -8.09
CA ASP A 251 4.99 -9.00 -7.65
C ASP A 251 5.29 -9.59 -6.28
N THR A 252 4.54 -9.13 -5.25
CA THR A 252 4.73 -9.59 -3.87
C THR A 252 4.11 -10.98 -3.64
N PRO A 253 4.71 -11.87 -2.81
CA PRO A 253 4.21 -13.23 -2.58
C PRO A 253 2.82 -13.26 -1.97
N HIS A 254 1.87 -13.94 -2.60
CA HIS A 254 0.51 -14.13 -2.14
C HIS A 254 -0.17 -15.32 -2.83
N TYR A 255 -1.39 -15.70 -2.38
CA TYR A 255 -2.21 -16.62 -3.14
C TYR A 255 -2.59 -15.97 -4.48
N LEU A 256 -2.20 -16.62 -5.56
CA LEU A 256 -2.46 -16.18 -6.92
C LEU A 256 -3.60 -17.01 -7.51
N SER A 257 -4.73 -16.37 -7.80
CA SER A 257 -5.83 -17.01 -8.51
C SER A 257 -5.50 -17.20 -9.98
N LYS A 258 -6.20 -18.11 -10.65
CA LYS A 258 -6.03 -18.39 -12.08
C LYS A 258 -6.18 -17.14 -12.97
N ILE A 259 -7.14 -16.27 -12.63
CA ILE A 259 -7.37 -15.02 -13.38
C ILE A 259 -6.22 -14.04 -13.13
N GLU A 260 -5.80 -13.89 -11.89
CA GLU A 260 -4.70 -13.01 -11.50
C GLU A 260 -3.39 -13.47 -12.15
N SER A 261 -3.11 -14.79 -12.15
CA SER A 261 -1.96 -15.37 -12.84
C SER A 261 -1.95 -14.99 -14.33
N LYS A 262 -3.07 -15.13 -15.04
CA LYS A 262 -3.17 -14.76 -16.45
C LYS A 262 -3.03 -13.27 -16.70
N ARG A 263 -3.50 -12.42 -15.78
CA ARG A 263 -3.31 -10.97 -15.84
C ARG A 263 -1.86 -10.57 -15.56
N ASN A 264 -1.20 -11.24 -14.61
CA ASN A 264 0.23 -11.04 -14.37
C ASN A 264 1.04 -11.38 -15.63
N ASN A 265 0.74 -12.50 -16.30
CA ASN A 265 1.39 -12.86 -17.57
C ASN A 265 1.14 -11.80 -18.67
N ALA A 266 -0.07 -11.22 -18.73
CA ALA A 266 -0.36 -10.16 -19.69
C ALA A 266 0.40 -8.87 -19.34
N LEU A 267 0.49 -8.52 -18.06
CA LEU A 267 1.29 -7.37 -17.62
C LEU A 267 2.77 -7.56 -17.92
N CYS A 268 3.35 -8.71 -17.59
CA CYS A 268 4.74 -9.03 -17.92
C CYS A 268 5.03 -8.85 -19.42
N LYS A 269 4.14 -9.35 -20.29
CA LYS A 269 4.29 -9.16 -21.72
C LYS A 269 4.32 -7.69 -22.14
N ILE A 270 3.46 -6.85 -21.56
CA ILE A 270 3.47 -5.40 -21.82
C ILE A 270 4.77 -4.75 -21.31
N LEU A 271 5.26 -5.18 -20.16
CA LEU A 271 6.51 -4.67 -19.58
C LEU A 271 7.72 -5.07 -20.43
N ASP A 272 7.77 -6.32 -20.91
CA ASP A 272 8.80 -6.82 -21.86
C ASP A 272 8.81 -5.99 -23.16
N GLU A 273 7.64 -5.76 -23.76
CA GLU A 273 7.50 -4.95 -24.98
C GLU A 273 7.99 -3.50 -24.80
N LYS A 274 7.91 -2.98 -23.57
CA LYS A 274 8.36 -1.63 -23.21
C LYS A 274 9.80 -1.59 -22.65
N GLY A 275 10.44 -2.75 -22.46
CA GLY A 275 11.79 -2.86 -21.88
C GLY A 275 11.85 -2.46 -20.41
N ILE A 276 10.76 -2.61 -19.67
CA ILE A 276 10.67 -2.28 -18.24
C ILE A 276 11.00 -3.52 -17.40
N LYS A 277 11.89 -3.37 -16.42
CA LYS A 277 12.29 -4.46 -15.53
C LYS A 277 11.16 -4.85 -14.57
N TYR A 278 11.03 -6.14 -14.31
CA TYR A 278 10.13 -6.68 -13.29
C TYR A 278 10.68 -7.95 -12.64
N VAL A 279 10.17 -8.25 -11.43
CA VAL A 279 10.50 -9.47 -10.68
C VAL A 279 9.22 -10.08 -10.11
N MET A 280 9.06 -11.38 -10.31
CA MET A 280 7.91 -12.16 -9.86
C MET A 280 8.30 -13.00 -8.63
N TYR A 281 7.62 -12.79 -7.50
CA TYR A 281 7.85 -13.60 -6.29
C TYR A 281 6.65 -14.48 -5.90
N SER A 282 5.54 -14.42 -6.61
CA SER A 282 4.44 -15.38 -6.46
C SER A 282 4.48 -16.53 -7.47
N GLY A 283 5.54 -16.62 -8.30
CA GLY A 283 5.77 -17.72 -9.21
C GLY A 283 6.16 -19.04 -8.49
N PRO A 284 5.99 -20.21 -9.14
CA PRO A 284 6.23 -21.52 -8.51
C PRO A 284 7.66 -21.71 -8.03
N GLU A 285 8.63 -21.12 -8.73
CA GLU A 285 10.06 -21.17 -8.43
C GLU A 285 10.42 -20.48 -7.10
N SER A 286 9.57 -19.54 -6.64
CA SER A 286 9.78 -18.79 -5.40
C SER A 286 9.38 -19.56 -4.15
N TYR A 287 8.73 -20.70 -4.30
CA TYR A 287 8.23 -21.49 -3.17
C TYR A 287 9.00 -22.80 -2.99
N LEU A 288 9.15 -23.21 -1.72
CA LEU A 288 9.60 -24.56 -1.40
C LEU A 288 8.57 -25.58 -1.86
N SER A 289 9.01 -26.74 -2.31
CA SER A 289 8.16 -27.90 -2.46
C SER A 289 7.53 -28.28 -1.10
N ASP A 290 6.43 -29.03 -1.09
CA ASP A 290 5.78 -29.45 0.15
C ASP A 290 6.68 -30.36 1.01
N GLU A 291 7.59 -31.10 0.39
CA GLU A 291 8.56 -31.95 1.07
C GLU A 291 9.63 -31.12 1.76
N GLU A 292 10.27 -30.19 1.07
CA GLU A 292 11.24 -29.25 1.63
C GLU A 292 10.62 -28.37 2.71
N ALA A 293 9.41 -27.86 2.48
CA ALA A 293 8.70 -27.03 3.42
C ALA A 293 8.39 -27.76 4.75
N LYS A 294 8.07 -29.05 4.70
CA LYS A 294 7.81 -29.90 5.89
C LYS A 294 9.09 -30.34 6.57
N ALA A 295 10.15 -30.57 5.80
CA ALA A 295 11.46 -30.94 6.34
C ALA A 295 12.15 -29.80 7.09
N GLY A 296 11.71 -28.57 6.88
CA GLY A 296 12.29 -27.38 7.53
C GLY A 296 13.71 -27.05 7.06
N GLN A 297 14.14 -27.63 5.93
CA GLN A 297 15.49 -27.46 5.39
C GLN A 297 15.38 -26.91 3.97
N SER A 298 15.94 -25.74 3.74
CA SER A 298 16.27 -25.23 2.41
C SER A 298 17.48 -24.31 2.53
N GLU A 299 18.49 -24.55 1.70
CA GLU A 299 19.64 -23.65 1.53
C GLU A 299 19.27 -22.42 0.67
N GLU A 300 18.18 -22.50 -0.10
CA GLU A 300 17.70 -21.44 -0.96
C GLU A 300 16.73 -20.50 -0.23
N LEU A 301 16.82 -19.22 -0.53
CA LEU A 301 15.85 -18.22 -0.06
C LEU A 301 14.53 -18.39 -0.83
N LYS A 302 13.64 -19.25 -0.34
CA LYS A 302 12.32 -19.54 -0.89
C LYS A 302 11.22 -19.39 0.18
N PHE A 303 10.01 -19.14 -0.27
CA PHE A 303 8.87 -19.00 0.63
C PHE A 303 8.34 -20.37 1.06
N ASN A 304 8.22 -20.54 2.37
CA ASN A 304 7.55 -21.70 2.95
C ASN A 304 6.06 -21.41 3.13
N ARG A 305 5.21 -22.08 2.36
CA ARG A 305 3.74 -21.89 2.39
C ARG A 305 3.10 -22.19 3.75
N PHE A 306 3.75 -22.94 4.63
CA PHE A 306 3.19 -23.32 5.93
C PHE A 306 3.56 -22.33 7.03
N THR A 307 4.66 -21.58 6.87
CA THR A 307 5.23 -20.78 7.96
C THR A 307 5.45 -19.30 7.65
N HIS A 308 5.41 -18.87 6.38
CA HIS A 308 5.75 -17.51 5.96
C HIS A 308 4.56 -16.60 5.68
N PHE A 309 3.34 -17.08 5.85
CA PHE A 309 2.11 -16.32 5.61
C PHE A 309 1.26 -16.25 6.88
N TYR A 310 0.53 -15.16 7.07
CA TYR A 310 -0.49 -15.11 8.11
C TYR A 310 -1.93 -15.17 7.56
N ASP A 311 -2.11 -14.88 6.27
CA ASP A 311 -3.35 -15.11 5.50
C ASP A 311 -3.03 -15.39 4.02
N SER A 312 -4.07 -15.48 3.18
CA SER A 312 -3.90 -15.78 1.74
C SER A 312 -3.20 -14.68 0.92
N SER A 313 -2.99 -13.51 1.48
CA SER A 313 -2.55 -12.33 0.75
C SER A 313 -1.33 -11.66 1.31
N HIS A 314 -0.90 -12.08 2.49
CA HIS A 314 0.12 -11.36 3.21
C HIS A 314 1.14 -12.29 3.86
N LEU A 315 2.39 -11.93 3.69
CA LEU A 315 3.50 -12.52 4.44
C LEU A 315 3.39 -12.14 5.92
N ASN A 316 3.76 -13.07 6.79
CA ASN A 316 4.11 -12.73 8.15
C ASN A 316 5.56 -12.18 8.20
N TYR A 317 6.03 -11.79 9.39
CA TYR A 317 7.38 -11.24 9.56
C TYR A 317 8.49 -12.13 8.97
N TYR A 318 8.40 -13.46 9.16
CA TYR A 318 9.43 -14.38 8.68
C TYR A 318 9.49 -14.45 7.16
N GLY A 319 8.33 -14.44 6.50
CA GLY A 319 8.24 -14.33 5.05
C GLY A 319 8.71 -12.96 4.55
N ALA A 320 8.38 -11.88 5.26
CA ALA A 320 8.82 -10.53 4.92
C ALA A 320 10.35 -10.38 4.99
N VAL A 321 11.01 -11.04 5.96
CA VAL A 321 12.49 -11.09 6.03
C VAL A 321 13.09 -11.74 4.77
N ILE A 322 12.50 -12.85 4.31
CA ILE A 322 12.95 -13.52 3.07
C ILE A 322 12.72 -12.63 1.85
N PHE A 323 11.50 -12.06 1.73
CA PHE A 323 11.16 -11.18 0.61
C PHE A 323 12.12 -9.98 0.55
N THR A 324 12.36 -9.32 1.68
CA THR A 324 13.25 -8.16 1.73
C THR A 324 14.67 -8.53 1.30
N LYS A 325 15.21 -9.67 1.75
CA LYS A 325 16.54 -10.13 1.32
C LYS A 325 16.61 -10.36 -0.20
N LEU A 326 15.64 -11.08 -0.76
CA LEU A 326 15.59 -11.37 -2.19
C LEU A 326 15.44 -10.09 -3.03
N CYS A 327 14.52 -9.22 -2.65
CA CYS A 327 14.24 -7.99 -3.38
C CYS A 327 15.41 -6.99 -3.25
N SER A 328 16.02 -6.86 -2.06
CA SER A 328 17.20 -6.00 -1.87
C SER A 328 18.40 -6.49 -2.68
N ALA A 329 18.67 -7.80 -2.71
CA ALA A 329 19.74 -8.36 -3.52
C ALA A 329 19.53 -8.07 -5.02
N TYR A 330 18.30 -8.24 -5.52
CA TYR A 330 17.99 -7.89 -6.91
C TYR A 330 18.19 -6.40 -7.20
N ILE A 331 17.79 -5.52 -6.27
CA ILE A 331 17.96 -4.07 -6.43
C ILE A 331 19.46 -3.73 -6.42
N ASP A 332 20.24 -4.29 -5.51
CA ASP A 332 21.68 -4.09 -5.42
C ASP A 332 22.41 -4.48 -6.70
N GLU A 333 22.04 -5.60 -7.30
CA GLU A 333 22.62 -6.08 -8.55
C GLU A 333 22.23 -5.25 -9.78
N ASN A 334 21.06 -4.61 -9.76
CA ASN A 334 20.47 -3.98 -10.96
C ASN A 334 20.41 -2.46 -10.94
N TYR A 335 20.56 -1.85 -9.76
CA TYR A 335 20.47 -0.41 -9.53
C TYR A 335 21.62 0.04 -8.63
N ASN A 336 22.23 1.16 -8.95
CA ASN A 336 23.34 1.70 -8.17
C ASN A 336 22.82 2.69 -7.13
N LEU A 337 22.18 2.18 -6.07
CA LEU A 337 21.75 3.01 -4.94
C LEU A 337 22.92 3.26 -3.99
N PRO A 338 23.01 4.45 -3.37
CA PRO A 338 24.07 4.75 -2.42
C PRO A 338 23.89 3.97 -1.09
N ASP A 339 25.01 3.75 -0.39
CA ASP A 339 25.00 3.22 0.98
C ASP A 339 24.93 4.39 1.97
N HIS A 340 23.80 4.51 2.67
CA HIS A 340 23.54 5.58 3.63
C HIS A 340 23.82 5.20 5.09
N ARG A 341 24.43 4.05 5.36
CA ARG A 341 24.76 3.68 6.75
C ARG A 341 25.75 4.65 7.34
N GLY A 342 25.38 5.23 8.49
CA GLY A 342 26.16 6.27 9.15
C GLY A 342 26.02 7.68 8.57
N ASP A 343 25.12 7.92 7.62
CA ASP A 343 24.76 9.26 7.15
C ASP A 343 23.91 9.96 8.22
N GLU A 344 24.39 11.11 8.72
CA GLU A 344 23.70 11.89 9.76
C GLU A 344 22.31 12.40 9.32
N ARG A 345 22.04 12.43 8.01
CA ARG A 345 20.72 12.80 7.46
C ARG A 345 19.68 11.67 7.55
N CYS A 346 20.12 10.46 7.92
CA CYS A 346 19.25 9.27 7.98
C CYS A 346 18.99 8.75 9.42
N PRO A 347 18.79 9.60 10.45
CA PRO A 347 18.63 9.15 11.84
C PRO A 347 17.39 8.30 12.03
N GLU A 348 16.39 8.46 11.15
CA GLU A 348 15.14 7.69 11.18
C GLU A 348 15.32 6.23 10.76
N TRP A 349 16.46 5.87 10.20
CA TRP A 349 16.79 4.52 9.73
C TRP A 349 17.66 3.76 10.73
N GLU A 350 18.56 4.45 11.41
CA GLU A 350 19.57 3.84 12.28
C GLU A 350 18.97 3.08 13.47
N GLY A 351 19.45 1.84 13.67
CA GLY A 351 19.07 0.98 14.80
C GLY A 351 17.59 0.58 14.85
N LYS A 352 16.80 0.88 13.81
CA LYS A 352 15.37 0.54 13.75
C LYS A 352 15.14 -0.94 13.48
N ASN A 353 16.06 -1.61 12.76
CA ASN A 353 15.95 -3.05 12.49
C ASN A 353 16.05 -3.85 13.78
N ASP A 354 17.00 -3.54 14.66
CA ASP A 354 17.15 -4.22 15.97
C ASP A 354 15.89 -4.03 16.85
N LYS A 355 15.28 -2.84 16.80
CA LYS A 355 14.03 -2.56 17.52
C LYS A 355 12.88 -3.40 16.96
N LEU A 356 12.82 -3.57 15.64
CA LEU A 356 11.83 -4.41 14.97
C LEU A 356 12.01 -5.87 15.37
N ILE A 357 13.22 -6.42 15.31
CA ILE A 357 13.56 -7.80 15.70
C ILE A 357 13.10 -8.08 17.15
N LYS A 358 13.48 -7.20 18.09
CA LYS A 358 13.05 -7.31 19.49
C LYS A 358 11.53 -7.27 19.63
N LYS A 359 10.84 -6.39 18.88
CA LYS A 359 9.38 -6.32 18.88
C LYS A 359 8.76 -7.62 18.38
N MET A 360 9.29 -8.20 17.31
CA MET A 360 8.78 -9.48 16.75
C MET A 360 8.99 -10.62 17.71
N GLN A 361 10.14 -10.68 18.39
CA GLN A 361 10.41 -11.68 19.43
C GLN A 361 9.40 -11.57 20.58
N THR A 362 9.16 -10.36 21.11
CA THR A 362 8.14 -10.12 22.14
C THR A 362 6.74 -10.59 21.72
N LEU A 363 6.35 -10.31 20.46
CA LEU A 363 5.05 -10.75 19.92
C LEU A 363 4.97 -12.28 19.81
N LYS A 364 6.06 -12.93 19.42
CA LYS A 364 6.16 -14.40 19.36
C LYS A 364 5.99 -15.02 20.74
N GLU A 365 6.73 -14.55 21.73
CA GLU A 365 6.66 -15.01 23.12
C GLU A 365 5.25 -14.80 23.72
N ALA A 366 4.65 -13.63 23.46
CA ALA A 366 3.29 -13.33 23.91
C ALA A 366 2.22 -14.19 23.21
N ARG A 367 2.51 -14.74 22.03
CA ARG A 367 1.64 -15.68 21.34
C ARG A 367 1.80 -17.09 21.87
N GLU A 368 3.05 -17.54 22.09
CA GLU A 368 3.37 -18.88 22.61
C GLU A 368 2.96 -19.05 24.09
N GLY A 369 3.02 -17.97 24.89
CA GLY A 369 2.62 -17.96 26.31
C GLY A 369 1.11 -17.94 26.55
N LYS A 370 0.28 -17.67 25.52
CA LYS A 370 -1.19 -17.79 25.54
C LYS A 370 -1.61 -19.00 24.70
N LYS A 371 -1.47 -20.20 25.21
CA LYS A 371 -2.35 -21.29 24.78
C LYS A 371 -3.75 -20.95 25.32
N ASP A 372 -4.75 -20.95 24.42
CA ASP A 372 -6.17 -20.79 24.70
C ASP A 372 -6.66 -19.31 24.86
N ASP A 373 -6.68 -18.56 23.77
CA ASP A 373 -7.75 -17.60 23.48
C ASP A 373 -7.71 -17.27 21.98
N ASP A 374 -8.36 -18.10 21.20
CA ASP A 374 -8.47 -17.96 19.73
C ASP A 374 -9.62 -17.00 19.37
N GLY A 375 -9.68 -15.89 20.05
CA GLY A 375 -10.49 -14.73 19.70
C GLY A 375 -9.77 -13.94 18.62
N GLY A 376 -10.03 -14.25 17.35
CA GLY A 376 -9.64 -13.39 16.24
C GLY A 376 -10.19 -11.99 16.48
N SER A 377 -9.41 -10.96 16.22
CA SER A 377 -9.93 -9.59 16.29
C SER A 377 -11.07 -9.48 15.27
N ALA A 378 -12.23 -8.98 15.69
CA ALA A 378 -13.41 -8.84 14.84
C ALA A 378 -13.12 -8.06 13.54
N GLU A 379 -12.15 -7.14 13.56
CA GLU A 379 -11.69 -6.40 12.37
C GLU A 379 -10.99 -7.29 11.32
N ALA A 380 -10.11 -8.22 11.74
CA ALA A 380 -9.42 -9.10 10.79
C ALA A 380 -10.38 -10.13 10.20
N ASP A 381 -11.38 -10.57 10.97
CA ASP A 381 -12.43 -11.47 10.50
C ASP A 381 -13.44 -10.75 9.61
N GLN A 382 -13.70 -9.47 9.86
CA GLN A 382 -14.56 -8.64 9.03
C GLN A 382 -13.90 -8.28 7.70
N GLU A 383 -12.61 -7.89 7.69
CA GLU A 383 -11.83 -7.69 6.45
C GLU A 383 -11.72 -8.98 5.62
N ALA A 384 -11.50 -10.13 6.29
CA ALA A 384 -11.45 -11.42 5.62
C ALA A 384 -12.81 -11.81 5.02
N LYS A 385 -13.92 -11.48 5.72
CA LYS A 385 -15.29 -11.75 5.27
C LYS A 385 -15.67 -10.83 4.09
N GLU A 386 -15.44 -9.53 4.18
CA GLU A 386 -15.69 -8.57 3.10
C GLU A 386 -14.87 -8.91 1.85
N ARG A 387 -13.67 -9.43 2.05
CA ARG A 387 -12.80 -9.88 0.98
C ARG A 387 -13.28 -11.18 0.35
N GLN A 388 -13.76 -12.13 1.16
CA GLN A 388 -14.31 -13.39 0.66
C GLN A 388 -15.60 -13.11 -0.12
N GLU A 389 -16.46 -12.22 0.38
CA GLU A 389 -17.68 -11.80 -0.32
C GLU A 389 -17.37 -11.12 -1.66
N ALA A 390 -16.31 -10.30 -1.72
CA ALA A 390 -15.83 -9.68 -2.96
C ALA A 390 -15.23 -10.71 -3.95
N LEU A 391 -14.53 -11.72 -3.45
CA LEU A 391 -13.98 -12.82 -4.26
C LEU A 391 -15.10 -13.74 -4.76
N ASP A 392 -16.10 -14.02 -3.94
CA ASP A 392 -17.24 -14.87 -4.30
C ASP A 392 -18.19 -14.13 -5.26
N ALA A 393 -18.38 -12.82 -5.10
CA ALA A 393 -19.06 -11.98 -6.08
C ALA A 393 -18.32 -11.97 -7.44
N ALA A 394 -16.99 -11.93 -7.43
CA ALA A 394 -16.18 -12.01 -8.65
C ALA A 394 -16.21 -13.40 -9.31
N LYS A 395 -16.36 -14.47 -8.54
CA LYS A 395 -16.53 -15.86 -9.07
C LYS A 395 -17.90 -16.07 -9.72
N ASN A 396 -18.96 -15.52 -9.13
CA ASN A 396 -20.34 -15.66 -9.64
C ASN A 396 -20.65 -14.81 -10.88
N ILE A 397 -19.74 -13.94 -11.30
CA ILE A 397 -19.86 -13.12 -12.53
C ILE A 397 -19.09 -13.79 -13.70
N GLY A 398 -18.40 -14.88 -13.45
CA GLY A 398 -17.56 -15.59 -14.42
C GLY A 398 -18.13 -16.90 -14.98
N GLU A 399 -19.43 -17.23 -14.71
CA GLU A 399 -20.18 -18.33 -15.36
C GLU A 399 -21.15 -17.79 -16.44
#